data_44afe3df977eb7643802b5dc0ab9eca7
#
_entry.id   44afe3df977eb7643802b5dc0ab9eca7
#
_cell.length_a   1.000
_cell.length_b   1.000
_cell.length_c   1.000
_cell.angle_alpha   90.00
_cell.angle_beta   90.00
_cell.angle_gamma   90.00
#
_symmetry.space_group_name_H-M   'P 1'
#
loop_
_entity.id
_entity.type
_entity.pdbx_description
1 polymer ?
#
loop_
_entity_poly.entity_id
_entity_poly.type
_entity_poly.pdbx_seq_one_letter_code
_entity_poly.pdbx_strand_id
1 'polypeptide(L)'
;MQMYIICQNSTLSSAINAVAKTVSLLCLKQEKNRINKRIQSLLHIADDLAPDSVEYQCVYERILELERMRELIRRIRKAKCAQIYAQLHMLWVNRAKKASRATAGLTTDPMSSAMPIPPTFEATLSSFGRGRDLDALAC
;
A
#
# COMPACT_ATOMS: atom_id res chain seq x y z
N MET A 1 21.11 19.41 12.66
CA MET A 1 20.97 18.05 12.11
C MET A 1 19.51 17.59 11.93
N GLN A 2 18.57 17.93 12.79
CA GLN A 2 17.16 17.48 12.65
C GLN A 2 16.44 18.02 11.40
N MET A 3 16.71 19.23 10.96
CA MET A 3 16.07 19.79 9.76
C MET A 3 16.43 19.06 8.45
N TYR A 4 17.65 18.53 8.36
CA TYR A 4 18.12 17.80 7.17
C TYR A 4 17.38 16.47 6.99
N ILE A 5 17.07 15.77 8.09
CA ILE A 5 16.33 14.52 8.10
C ILE A 5 14.86 14.74 7.69
N ILE A 6 14.26 15.86 8.11
CA ILE A 6 12.87 16.21 7.78
C ILE A 6 12.73 16.52 6.28
N CYS A 7 13.67 17.23 5.68
CA CYS A 7 13.66 17.51 4.25
C CYS A 7 13.84 16.26 3.40
N GLN A 8 14.71 15.34 3.78
CA GLN A 8 14.91 14.08 3.07
C GLN A 8 13.66 13.18 3.12
N ASN A 9 12.97 13.13 4.27
CA ASN A 9 11.75 12.35 4.42
C ASN A 9 10.59 12.91 3.58
N SER A 10 10.49 14.22 3.44
CA SER A 10 9.45 14.86 2.61
C SER A 10 9.66 14.61 1.12
N THR A 11 10.89 14.67 0.64
CA THR A 11 11.24 14.38 -0.76
C THR A 11 11.02 12.92 -1.11
N LEU A 12 11.40 11.99 -0.22
CA LEU A 12 11.17 10.56 -0.39
C LEU A 12 9.66 10.23 -0.41
N SER A 13 8.88 10.82 0.48
CA SER A 13 7.43 10.65 0.52
C SER A 13 6.77 11.18 -0.76
N SER A 14 7.21 12.32 -1.26
CA SER A 14 6.73 12.88 -2.52
C SER A 14 7.06 11.96 -3.71
N ALA A 15 8.28 11.44 -3.78
CA ALA A 15 8.69 10.49 -4.81
C ALA A 15 7.88 9.18 -4.75
N ILE A 16 7.65 8.63 -3.57
CA ILE A 16 6.81 7.44 -3.37
C ILE A 16 5.39 7.70 -3.88
N ASN A 17 4.80 8.83 -3.56
CA ASN A 17 3.46 9.20 -4.01
C ASN A 17 3.38 9.38 -5.53
N ALA A 18 4.40 9.94 -6.15
CA ALA A 18 4.49 10.09 -7.60
C ALA A 18 4.56 8.73 -8.30
N VAL A 19 5.41 7.82 -7.82
CA VAL A 19 5.52 6.46 -8.35
C VAL A 19 4.22 5.69 -8.13
N ALA A 20 3.58 5.83 -6.96
CA ALA A 20 2.32 5.17 -6.66
C ALA A 20 1.19 5.55 -7.62
N LYS A 21 1.22 6.75 -8.22
CA LYS A 21 0.23 7.15 -9.24
C LYS A 21 0.37 6.35 -10.54
N THR A 22 1.57 6.03 -10.94
CA THR A 22 1.89 5.42 -12.24
C THR A 22 1.88 3.90 -12.24
N VAL A 23 2.16 3.27 -11.10
CA VAL A 23 2.32 1.81 -10.99
C VAL A 23 1.02 1.13 -10.59
N SER A 24 0.73 -0.04 -11.18
CA SER A 24 -0.42 -0.86 -10.79
C SER A 24 -0.13 -1.72 -9.55
N LEU A 25 -1.18 -2.05 -8.77
CA LEU A 25 -1.05 -2.96 -7.63
C LEU A 25 -0.57 -4.35 -8.04
N LEU A 26 -0.98 -4.82 -9.22
CA LEU A 26 -0.55 -6.12 -9.75
C LEU A 26 0.95 -6.14 -10.01
N CYS A 27 1.47 -5.08 -10.63
CA CYS A 27 2.91 -4.94 -10.90
C CYS A 27 3.71 -4.94 -9.58
N LEU A 28 3.27 -4.20 -8.57
CA LEU A 28 3.90 -4.18 -7.25
C LEU A 28 3.89 -5.56 -6.57
N LYS A 29 2.79 -6.31 -6.72
CA LYS A 29 2.69 -7.69 -6.20
C LYS A 29 3.68 -8.63 -6.91
N GLN A 30 3.78 -8.53 -8.23
CA GLN A 30 4.71 -9.35 -9.01
C GLN A 30 6.17 -9.05 -8.65
N GLU A 31 6.55 -7.79 -8.55
CA GLU A 31 7.93 -7.40 -8.16
C GLU A 31 8.26 -7.83 -6.74
N LYS A 32 7.33 -7.70 -5.79
CA LYS A 32 7.51 -8.21 -4.44
C LYS A 32 7.78 -9.73 -4.45
N ASN A 33 7.00 -10.50 -5.21
CA ASN A 33 7.18 -11.95 -5.30
C ASN A 33 8.52 -12.31 -5.94
N ARG A 34 8.96 -11.56 -6.96
CA ARG A 34 10.27 -11.73 -7.59
C ARG A 34 11.40 -11.50 -6.59
N ILE A 35 11.32 -10.42 -5.80
CA ILE A 35 12.31 -10.11 -4.77
C ILE A 35 12.33 -11.19 -3.68
N ASN A 36 11.18 -11.65 -3.19
CA ASN A 36 11.10 -12.71 -2.20
C ASN A 36 11.76 -14.01 -2.68
N LYS A 37 11.48 -14.43 -3.92
CA LYS A 37 12.14 -15.62 -4.50
C LYS A 37 13.65 -15.46 -4.57
N ARG A 38 14.13 -14.27 -4.93
CA ARG A 38 15.55 -13.98 -5.03
C ARG A 38 16.24 -13.97 -3.66
N ILE A 39 15.59 -13.42 -2.63
CA ILE A 39 16.06 -13.48 -1.23
C ILE A 39 16.17 -14.93 -0.78
N GLN A 40 15.14 -15.75 -1.00
CA GLN A 40 15.16 -17.18 -0.64
C GLN A 40 16.32 -17.94 -1.34
N SER A 41 16.52 -17.70 -2.63
CA SER A 41 17.63 -18.28 -3.37
C SER A 41 19.00 -17.87 -2.81
N LEU A 42 19.16 -16.59 -2.42
CA LEU A 42 20.41 -16.12 -1.81
C LEU A 42 20.61 -16.65 -0.40
N LEU A 43 19.56 -16.84 0.39
CA LEU A 43 19.65 -17.48 1.70
C LEU A 43 20.14 -18.92 1.58
N HIS A 44 19.64 -19.69 0.63
CA HIS A 44 20.16 -21.04 0.36
C HIS A 44 21.66 -21.03 0.03
N ILE A 45 22.10 -20.07 -0.79
CA ILE A 45 23.53 -19.93 -1.10
C ILE A 45 24.33 -19.56 0.16
N ALA A 46 23.78 -18.66 1.00
CA ALA A 46 24.44 -18.25 2.24
C ALA A 46 24.58 -19.41 3.24
N ASP A 47 23.61 -20.33 3.30
CA ASP A 47 23.65 -21.50 4.18
C ASP A 47 24.80 -22.46 3.83
N ASP A 48 25.22 -22.49 2.56
CA ASP A 48 26.32 -23.34 2.06
C ASP A 48 27.71 -22.66 2.20
N LEU A 49 27.77 -21.37 2.58
CA LEU A 49 29.01 -20.61 2.69
C LEU A 49 29.50 -20.50 4.14
N ALA A 50 30.81 -20.43 4.31
CA ALA A 50 31.40 -20.15 5.61
C ALA A 50 31.07 -18.70 6.04
N PRO A 51 30.58 -18.47 7.28
CA PRO A 51 30.13 -17.14 7.72
C PRO A 51 31.22 -16.07 7.73
N ASP A 52 32.49 -16.47 7.80
CA ASP A 52 33.64 -15.56 7.77
C ASP A 52 34.20 -15.34 6.36
N SER A 53 33.59 -15.92 5.33
CA SER A 53 34.06 -15.78 3.96
C SER A 53 33.64 -14.45 3.34
N VAL A 54 34.45 -13.96 2.40
CA VAL A 54 34.13 -12.75 1.63
C VAL A 54 32.87 -12.96 0.78
N GLU A 55 32.69 -14.16 0.27
CA GLU A 55 31.51 -14.57 -0.51
C GLU A 55 30.24 -14.48 0.32
N TYR A 56 30.28 -14.94 1.57
CA TYR A 56 29.14 -14.82 2.50
C TYR A 56 28.76 -13.33 2.73
N GLN A 57 29.74 -12.48 2.95
CA GLN A 57 29.50 -11.05 3.14
C GLN A 57 28.86 -10.40 1.90
N CYS A 58 29.34 -10.72 0.71
CA CYS A 58 28.75 -10.24 -0.54
C CYS A 58 27.30 -10.69 -0.71
N VAL A 59 27.01 -11.95 -0.43
CA VAL A 59 25.64 -12.49 -0.49
C VAL A 59 24.75 -11.82 0.53
N TYR A 60 25.24 -11.62 1.76
CA TYR A 60 24.51 -10.98 2.84
C TYR A 60 24.18 -9.50 2.52
N GLU A 61 25.14 -8.74 2.01
CA GLU A 61 24.90 -7.36 1.56
C GLU A 61 23.84 -7.30 0.46
N ARG A 62 23.84 -8.26 -0.46
CA ARG A 62 22.84 -8.35 -1.51
C ARG A 62 21.45 -8.67 -0.97
N ILE A 63 21.35 -9.52 0.04
CA ILE A 63 20.08 -9.79 0.74
C ILE A 63 19.55 -8.51 1.39
N LEU A 64 20.41 -7.76 2.11
CA LEU A 64 20.02 -6.50 2.74
C LEU A 64 19.52 -5.46 1.72
N GLU A 65 20.16 -5.38 0.57
CA GLU A 65 19.73 -4.49 -0.51
C GLU A 65 18.33 -4.89 -1.05
N LEU A 66 18.09 -6.16 -1.27
CA LEU A 66 16.80 -6.68 -1.69
C LEU A 66 15.71 -6.46 -0.63
N GLU A 67 16.04 -6.57 0.64
CA GLU A 67 15.11 -6.25 1.72
C GLU A 67 14.73 -4.77 1.76
N ARG A 68 15.67 -3.87 1.52
CA ARG A 68 15.39 -2.43 1.36
C ARG A 68 14.45 -2.18 0.19
N MET A 69 14.67 -2.84 -0.95
CA MET A 69 13.78 -2.75 -2.11
C MET A 69 12.38 -3.30 -1.79
N ARG A 70 12.28 -4.41 -1.07
CA ARG A 70 11.01 -4.99 -0.62
C ARG A 70 10.23 -4.03 0.27
N GLU A 71 10.91 -3.35 1.19
CA GLU A 71 10.29 -2.35 2.06
C GLU A 71 9.82 -1.12 1.27
N LEU A 72 10.60 -0.67 0.27
CA LEU A 72 10.20 0.41 -0.62
C LEU A 72 8.92 0.05 -1.39
N ILE A 73 8.84 -1.15 -1.95
CA ILE A 73 7.63 -1.65 -2.64
C ILE A 73 6.43 -1.66 -1.69
N ARG A 74 6.62 -2.07 -0.43
CA ARG A 74 5.56 -2.03 0.60
C ARG A 74 5.05 -0.60 0.82
N ARG A 75 5.94 0.38 0.93
CA ARG A 75 5.58 1.80 1.08
C ARG A 75 4.82 2.34 -0.14
N ILE A 76 5.29 2.03 -1.35
CA ILE A 76 4.62 2.43 -2.60
C ILE A 76 3.22 1.81 -2.66
N ARG A 77 3.07 0.52 -2.32
CA ARG A 77 1.78 -0.15 -2.29
C ARG A 77 0.82 0.50 -1.29
N LYS A 78 1.29 0.83 -0.09
CA LYS A 78 0.50 1.52 0.93
C LYS A 78 0.01 2.88 0.43
N ALA A 79 0.89 3.66 -0.19
CA ALA A 79 0.54 4.95 -0.80
C ALA A 79 -0.48 4.79 -1.93
N LYS A 80 -0.34 3.78 -2.79
CA LYS A 80 -1.29 3.46 -3.85
C LYS A 80 -2.68 3.11 -3.32
N CYS A 81 -2.75 2.26 -2.30
CA CYS A 81 -4.02 1.91 -1.66
C CYS A 81 -4.70 3.16 -1.05
N ALA A 82 -3.94 4.03 -0.40
CA ALA A 82 -4.47 5.28 0.15
C ALA A 82 -5.02 6.20 -0.94
N GLN A 83 -4.35 6.30 -2.09
CA GLN A 83 -4.82 7.08 -3.24
C GLN A 83 -6.12 6.52 -3.83
N ILE A 84 -6.20 5.20 -3.99
CA ILE A 84 -7.42 4.53 -4.48
C ILE A 84 -8.58 4.76 -3.51
N TYR A 85 -8.32 4.61 -2.21
CA TYR A 85 -9.33 4.88 -1.18
C TYR A 85 -9.85 6.32 -1.23
N ALA A 86 -8.95 7.31 -1.32
CA ALA A 86 -9.32 8.71 -1.44
C ALA A 86 -10.17 8.99 -2.68
N GLN A 87 -9.85 8.38 -3.83
CA GLN A 87 -10.63 8.50 -5.06
C GLN A 87 -12.03 7.90 -4.89
N LEU A 88 -12.14 6.71 -4.30
CA LEU A 88 -13.43 6.06 -4.04
C LEU A 88 -14.28 6.88 -3.08
N HIS A 89 -13.67 7.42 -2.02
CA HIS A 89 -14.35 8.30 -1.07
C HIS A 89 -14.90 9.56 -1.76
N MET A 90 -14.14 10.20 -2.63
CA MET A 90 -14.58 11.36 -3.40
C MET A 90 -15.75 11.03 -4.32
N LEU A 91 -15.70 9.89 -5.01
CA LEU A 91 -16.79 9.41 -5.86
C LEU A 91 -18.07 9.17 -5.04
N TRP A 92 -17.92 8.54 -3.87
CA TRP A 92 -19.03 8.30 -2.97
C TRP A 92 -19.67 9.62 -2.48
N VAL A 93 -18.87 10.58 -2.01
CA VAL A 93 -19.34 11.90 -1.57
C VAL A 93 -20.07 12.65 -2.70
N ASN A 94 -19.52 12.60 -3.92
CA ASN A 94 -20.15 13.26 -5.08
C ASN A 94 -21.49 12.59 -5.44
N ARG A 95 -21.57 11.26 -5.33
CA ARG A 95 -22.82 10.52 -5.56
C ARG A 95 -23.87 10.86 -4.51
N ALA A 96 -23.47 10.94 -3.23
CA ALA A 96 -24.37 11.34 -2.13
C ALA A 96 -24.90 12.77 -2.31
N LYS A 97 -24.02 13.72 -2.69
CA LYS A 97 -24.43 15.11 -2.99
C LYS A 97 -25.42 15.18 -4.17
N LYS A 98 -25.19 14.37 -5.21
CA LYS A 98 -26.10 14.32 -6.37
C LYS A 98 -27.47 13.74 -5.98
N ALA A 99 -27.50 12.69 -5.16
CA ALA A 99 -28.74 12.11 -4.65
C ALA A 99 -29.51 13.10 -3.75
N SER A 100 -28.83 13.83 -2.86
CA SER A 100 -29.46 14.85 -2.01
C SER A 100 -30.07 16.01 -2.83
N ARG A 101 -29.43 16.42 -3.93
CA ARG A 101 -29.98 17.45 -4.82
C ARG A 101 -31.20 16.95 -5.58
N ALA A 102 -31.24 15.68 -5.98
CA ALA A 102 -32.38 15.09 -6.66
C ALA A 102 -33.59 14.96 -5.71
N THR A 103 -33.36 14.64 -4.43
CA THR A 103 -34.44 14.54 -3.42
C THR A 103 -34.92 15.89 -2.93
N ALA A 104 -34.06 16.91 -2.85
CA ALA A 104 -34.42 18.27 -2.46
C ALA A 104 -35.39 18.93 -3.47
N GLY A 105 -35.45 18.48 -4.72
CA GLY A 105 -36.42 18.90 -5.73
C GLY A 105 -37.78 18.19 -5.66
N LEU A 106 -37.94 17.14 -4.83
CA LEU A 106 -39.11 16.25 -4.85
C LEU A 106 -39.88 16.17 -3.55
N THR A 107 -39.39 16.63 -2.38
CA THR A 107 -40.04 16.44 -1.09
C THR A 107 -39.89 17.61 -0.14
N THR A 108 -41.00 18.07 0.36
CA THR A 108 -41.18 18.93 1.54
C THR A 108 -41.10 18.12 2.87
N ASP A 109 -40.59 16.90 2.87
CA ASP A 109 -40.56 16.05 4.05
C ASP A 109 -39.16 16.04 4.71
N PRO A 110 -39.01 16.65 5.92
CA PRO A 110 -37.70 16.79 6.58
C PRO A 110 -37.19 15.50 7.23
N MET A 111 -37.90 14.38 7.17
CA MET A 111 -37.58 13.12 7.86
C MET A 111 -36.74 12.14 7.09
N SER A 112 -36.39 12.41 5.83
CA SER A 112 -35.79 11.44 4.92
C SER A 112 -34.30 11.69 4.62
N SER A 113 -33.61 12.56 5.36
CA SER A 113 -32.20 12.92 5.09
C SER A 113 -31.17 12.21 5.98
N ALA A 114 -31.37 10.92 6.28
CA ALA A 114 -30.30 10.11 6.83
C ALA A 114 -29.27 9.87 5.72
N MET A 115 -28.15 10.60 5.74
CA MET A 115 -27.01 10.33 4.88
C MET A 115 -26.49 8.90 5.14
N PRO A 116 -26.31 8.06 4.10
CA PRO A 116 -25.65 6.77 4.30
C PRO A 116 -24.25 7.01 4.85
N ILE A 117 -23.91 6.34 5.95
CA ILE A 117 -22.60 6.44 6.59
C ILE A 117 -21.56 5.88 5.61
N PRO A 118 -20.46 6.59 5.29
CA PRO A 118 -19.42 6.05 4.44
C PRO A 118 -18.80 4.82 5.12
N PRO A 119 -18.49 3.75 4.35
CA PRO A 119 -17.78 2.61 4.91
C PRO A 119 -16.44 3.10 5.48
N THR A 120 -16.22 2.88 6.77
CA THR A 120 -14.92 3.15 7.38
C THR A 120 -13.90 2.18 6.83
N PHE A 121 -12.64 2.62 6.72
CA PHE A 121 -11.55 1.78 6.25
C PHE A 121 -11.44 0.46 7.03
N GLU A 122 -11.72 0.48 8.33
CA GLU A 122 -11.75 -0.70 9.20
C GLU A 122 -12.88 -1.68 8.87
N ALA A 123 -14.08 -1.19 8.55
CA ALA A 123 -15.18 -2.05 8.12
C ALA A 123 -14.90 -2.73 6.78
N THR A 124 -14.20 -2.05 5.87
CA THR A 124 -13.78 -2.63 4.59
C THR A 124 -12.70 -3.69 4.78
N LEU A 125 -11.74 -3.49 5.69
CA LEU A 125 -10.73 -4.47 6.04
C LEU A 125 -11.34 -5.71 6.73
N SER A 126 -12.34 -5.56 7.61
CA SER A 126 -12.99 -6.68 8.28
C SER A 126 -13.88 -7.49 7.35
N SER A 127 -14.50 -6.91 6.33
CA SER A 127 -15.26 -7.63 5.30
C SER A 127 -14.38 -8.43 4.35
N PHE A 128 -13.16 -7.97 4.08
CA PHE A 128 -12.13 -8.73 3.34
C PHE A 128 -11.43 -9.78 4.21
N GLY A 129 -11.54 -9.70 5.53
CA GLY A 129 -10.84 -10.54 6.51
C GLY A 129 -11.44 -11.91 6.78
N ARG A 130 -12.58 -12.25 6.20
CA ARG A 130 -13.21 -13.59 6.36
C ARG A 130 -12.87 -14.60 5.27
N GLY A 131 -12.11 -14.22 4.26
CA GLY A 131 -11.55 -15.12 3.25
C GLY A 131 -10.12 -15.51 3.64
N ARG A 132 -9.81 -16.79 3.55
CA ARG A 132 -8.57 -17.48 3.97
C ARG A 132 -7.24 -16.95 3.37
N ASP A 133 -7.23 -15.79 2.72
CA ASP A 133 -6.08 -15.28 1.98
C ASP A 133 -5.45 -14.01 2.59
N LEU A 134 -5.68 -13.74 3.89
CA LEU A 134 -5.04 -12.61 4.57
C LEU A 134 -3.52 -12.77 4.70
N ASP A 135 -3.01 -13.98 4.80
CA ASP A 135 -1.58 -14.24 4.83
C ASP A 135 -0.88 -13.86 3.51
N ALA A 136 -1.60 -13.88 2.40
CA ALA A 136 -1.08 -13.45 1.09
C ALA A 136 -1.09 -11.91 0.92
N LEU A 137 -1.87 -11.17 1.73
CA LEU A 137 -1.98 -9.71 1.67
C LEU A 137 -1.20 -9.00 2.78
N ALA A 138 -0.88 -9.69 3.87
CA ALA A 138 -0.18 -9.14 5.03
C ALA A 138 1.35 -9.17 4.91
N CYS A 139 1.90 -9.76 3.88
CA CYS A 139 3.35 -9.74 3.63
C CYS A 139 3.75 -8.66 2.64
#